data_39a0c20d6c20c4f00ffc4b361a4e8ed9
#
_entry.id   39a0c20d6c20c4f00ffc4b361a4e8ed9
#
_cell.length_a   1.000
_cell.length_b   1.000
_cell.length_c   1.000
_cell.angle_alpha   90.00
_cell.angle_beta   90.00
_cell.angle_gamma   90.00
#
_symmetry.space_group_name_H-M   'P 1'
#
loop_
_entity.id
_entity.type
_entity.pdbx_description
1 polymer ?
#
loop_
_entity_poly.entity_id
_entity_poly.type
_entity_poly.pdbx_seq_one_letter_code
_entity_poly.pdbx_strand_id
1 'polypeptide(L)'
;YSADPRSDLNATPIKDVHDPEQIGELEEGACSGGQWGTGGMATKLAAARIATASGITVHLGDGRKSDALRNILRGGRGGTVFHPHPQPLGNRKSWLAHALQPTGSLRLDPGACRALLNKGASLLLVGVTELNGQFDANQAVHLLNEEGKEVARGLTTMSSEKLSHLLTQESSNSTTVGGSPVVVHRDAMVLMMPTTQQTSN
;
A
#
# COMPACT_ATOMS: atom_id res chain seq x y z
N TYR A 1 21.77 6.10 -6.93
CA TYR A 1 22.19 7.31 -7.62
C TYR A 1 21.03 8.30 -7.64
N SER A 2 21.35 9.60 -7.66
CA SER A 2 20.38 10.70 -7.76
C SER A 2 19.63 10.74 -9.09
N ALA A 3 20.22 10.14 -10.14
CA ALA A 3 19.66 9.96 -11.48
C ALA A 3 20.25 8.69 -12.12
N ASP A 4 19.80 8.33 -13.32
CA ASP A 4 20.39 7.19 -14.06
C ASP A 4 21.83 7.52 -14.48
N PRO A 5 22.86 6.86 -13.93
CA PRO A 5 24.27 7.16 -14.23
C PRO A 5 24.66 6.84 -15.68
N ARG A 6 23.79 6.19 -16.45
CA ARG A 6 24.01 5.94 -17.89
C ARG A 6 23.63 7.15 -18.76
N SER A 7 22.70 7.97 -18.26
CA SER A 7 22.18 9.16 -18.96
C SER A 7 22.66 10.46 -18.34
N ASP A 8 23.02 10.47 -17.05
CA ASP A 8 23.51 11.66 -16.34
C ASP A 8 24.88 11.38 -15.70
N LEU A 9 25.92 12.00 -16.24
CA LEU A 9 27.30 11.89 -15.75
C LEU A 9 27.50 12.54 -14.37
N ASN A 10 26.58 13.40 -13.92
CA ASN A 10 26.60 14.05 -12.61
C ASN A 10 25.82 13.26 -11.55
N ALA A 11 25.29 12.11 -11.90
CA ALA A 11 24.56 11.26 -10.97
C ALA A 11 25.45 10.83 -9.80
N THR A 12 25.06 11.18 -8.58
CA THR A 12 25.79 10.85 -7.36
C THR A 12 25.20 9.63 -6.68
N PRO A 13 26.03 8.74 -6.09
CA PRO A 13 25.52 7.56 -5.39
C PRO A 13 24.82 7.97 -4.09
N ILE A 14 23.59 7.48 -3.90
CA ILE A 14 22.84 7.61 -2.66
C ILE A 14 23.26 6.47 -1.72
N LYS A 15 23.76 6.80 -0.54
CA LYS A 15 24.26 5.80 0.42
C LYS A 15 23.21 5.34 1.40
N ASP A 16 22.42 6.27 1.91
CA ASP A 16 21.39 6.02 2.92
C ASP A 16 20.07 6.68 2.49
N VAL A 17 18.97 5.98 2.68
CA VAL A 17 17.60 6.46 2.46
C VAL A 17 16.82 6.21 3.74
N HIS A 18 16.35 7.27 4.39
CA HIS A 18 15.63 7.21 5.66
C HIS A 18 14.15 7.54 5.51
N ASP A 19 13.79 8.28 4.46
CA ASP A 19 12.45 8.77 4.22
C ASP A 19 11.70 7.89 3.23
N PRO A 20 10.51 7.38 3.59
CA PRO A 20 9.65 6.65 2.66
C PRO A 20 9.25 7.46 1.42
N GLU A 21 9.08 8.78 1.55
CA GLU A 21 8.74 9.66 0.41
C GLU A 21 9.88 9.68 -0.60
N GLN A 22 11.13 9.72 -0.15
CA GLN A 22 12.30 9.65 -1.01
C GLN A 22 12.37 8.35 -1.81
N ILE A 23 11.88 7.22 -1.25
CA ILE A 23 11.80 5.95 -2.01
C ILE A 23 10.79 6.09 -3.15
N GLY A 24 9.65 6.74 -2.92
CA GLY A 24 8.64 7.01 -3.93
C GLY A 24 9.18 7.87 -5.08
N GLU A 25 9.87 8.95 -4.78
CA GLU A 25 10.52 9.83 -5.78
C GLU A 25 11.55 9.07 -6.63
N LEU A 26 12.37 8.23 -5.98
CA LEU A 26 13.33 7.38 -6.67
C LEU A 26 12.65 6.30 -7.53
N GLU A 27 11.49 5.79 -7.12
CA GLU A 27 10.69 4.82 -7.85
C GLU A 27 10.10 5.43 -9.12
N GLU A 28 9.55 6.66 -9.02
CA GLU A 28 9.02 7.42 -10.16
C GLU A 28 10.11 7.80 -11.17
N GLY A 29 11.30 8.18 -10.69
CA GLY A 29 12.45 8.50 -11.53
C GLY A 29 13.18 7.29 -12.11
N ALA A 30 12.85 6.07 -11.67
CA ALA A 30 13.53 4.86 -12.10
C ALA A 30 12.99 4.35 -13.45
N CYS A 31 13.88 4.20 -14.45
CA CYS A 31 13.51 3.57 -15.70
C CYS A 31 13.04 2.11 -15.49
N SER A 32 11.94 1.73 -16.10
CA SER A 32 11.52 0.35 -16.25
C SER A 32 12.62 -0.44 -16.99
N GLY A 33 12.94 -1.63 -16.49
CA GLY A 33 14.10 -2.42 -16.92
C GLY A 33 14.19 -2.61 -18.42
N GLY A 34 15.43 -2.70 -18.88
CA GLY A 34 15.76 -2.94 -20.28
C GLY A 34 15.35 -4.34 -20.77
N GLN A 35 15.61 -4.62 -22.04
CA GLN A 35 15.17 -5.76 -22.87
C GLN A 35 15.42 -7.18 -22.30
N TRP A 36 16.18 -7.34 -21.21
CA TRP A 36 16.65 -8.64 -20.69
C TRP A 36 16.31 -8.86 -19.19
N GLY A 37 15.14 -8.50 -18.72
CA GLY A 37 14.73 -8.85 -17.36
C GLY A 37 13.49 -8.13 -16.87
N THR A 38 12.63 -8.86 -16.17
CA THR A 38 11.42 -8.35 -15.51
C THR A 38 11.71 -7.49 -14.27
N GLY A 39 12.98 -7.36 -13.85
CA GLY A 39 13.42 -6.72 -12.61
C GLY A 39 14.23 -5.45 -12.81
N GLY A 40 13.63 -4.35 -13.25
CA GLY A 40 14.27 -3.05 -13.33
C GLY A 40 14.57 -2.42 -11.94
N MET A 41 15.13 -1.21 -11.93
CA MET A 41 15.38 -0.47 -10.69
C MET A 41 14.06 -0.17 -9.96
N ALA A 42 13.00 0.21 -10.68
CA ALA A 42 11.68 0.45 -10.12
C ALA A 42 11.16 -0.74 -9.28
N THR A 43 11.30 -1.98 -9.77
CA THR A 43 10.88 -3.19 -9.04
C THR A 43 11.67 -3.40 -7.74
N LYS A 44 12.96 -3.06 -7.73
CA LYS A 44 13.81 -3.16 -6.54
C LYS A 44 13.45 -2.09 -5.51
N LEU A 45 13.13 -0.88 -5.96
CA LEU A 45 12.67 0.21 -5.09
C LEU A 45 11.29 -0.08 -4.51
N ALA A 46 10.35 -0.62 -5.32
CA ALA A 46 9.06 -1.09 -4.82
C ALA A 46 9.22 -2.15 -3.72
N ALA A 47 10.11 -3.14 -3.93
CA ALA A 47 10.43 -4.14 -2.91
C ALA A 47 11.06 -3.52 -1.65
N ALA A 48 11.96 -2.54 -1.80
CA ALA A 48 12.56 -1.82 -0.69
C ALA A 48 11.50 -1.04 0.11
N ARG A 49 10.59 -0.35 -0.56
CA ARG A 49 9.47 0.38 0.06
C ARG A 49 8.59 -0.54 0.91
N ILE A 50 8.22 -1.71 0.37
CA ILE A 50 7.41 -2.71 1.09
C ILE A 50 8.15 -3.22 2.34
N ALA A 51 9.43 -3.56 2.20
CA ALA A 51 10.21 -4.10 3.29
C ALA A 51 10.47 -3.06 4.40
N THR A 52 10.83 -1.83 4.04
CA THR A 52 11.07 -0.75 5.01
C THR A 52 9.80 -0.34 5.75
N ALA A 53 8.64 -0.30 5.07
CA ALA A 53 7.33 -0.10 5.71
C ALA A 53 6.99 -1.20 6.72
N SER A 54 7.58 -2.40 6.56
CA SER A 54 7.45 -3.54 7.49
C SER A 54 8.52 -3.56 8.58
N GLY A 55 9.34 -2.52 8.69
CA GLY A 55 10.40 -2.43 9.70
C GLY A 55 11.69 -3.18 9.35
N ILE A 56 11.88 -3.55 8.08
CA ILE A 56 13.05 -4.32 7.60
C ILE A 56 14.04 -3.38 6.91
N THR A 57 15.31 -3.42 7.31
CA THR A 57 16.39 -2.74 6.60
C THR A 57 16.68 -3.46 5.28
N VAL A 58 16.79 -2.70 4.19
CA VAL A 58 17.13 -3.26 2.87
C VAL A 58 18.48 -2.73 2.39
N HIS A 59 19.34 -3.64 1.94
CA HIS A 59 20.61 -3.31 1.30
C HIS A 59 20.52 -3.58 -0.20
N LEU A 60 20.72 -2.56 -1.01
CA LEU A 60 20.76 -2.65 -2.46
C LEU A 60 22.20 -2.48 -2.94
N GLY A 61 22.82 -3.55 -3.38
CA GLY A 61 24.22 -3.57 -3.80
C GLY A 61 24.42 -4.16 -5.20
N ASP A 62 25.63 -4.01 -5.71
CA ASP A 62 26.05 -4.61 -6.99
C ASP A 62 26.40 -6.11 -6.79
N GLY A 63 25.52 -6.99 -7.25
CA GLY A 63 25.67 -8.44 -7.14
C GLY A 63 26.84 -9.04 -7.93
N ARG A 64 27.49 -8.26 -8.82
CA ARG A 64 28.71 -8.70 -9.53
C ARG A 64 29.95 -8.68 -8.65
N LYS A 65 29.90 -7.96 -7.52
CA LYS A 65 31.00 -7.91 -6.55
C LYS A 65 30.93 -9.12 -5.63
N SER A 66 31.87 -10.03 -5.76
CA SER A 66 31.92 -11.31 -5.02
C SER A 66 31.84 -11.15 -3.50
N ASP A 67 32.38 -10.06 -2.95
CA ASP A 67 32.41 -9.80 -1.51
C ASP A 67 31.29 -8.89 -1.02
N ALA A 68 30.38 -8.42 -1.88
CA ALA A 68 29.34 -7.46 -1.51
C ALA A 68 28.46 -7.98 -0.34
N LEU A 69 27.93 -9.20 -0.47
CA LEU A 69 27.09 -9.81 0.56
C LEU A 69 27.86 -10.07 1.86
N ARG A 70 29.08 -10.61 1.76
CA ARG A 70 29.94 -10.87 2.93
C ARG A 70 30.27 -9.59 3.68
N ASN A 71 30.54 -8.50 2.95
CA ASN A 71 30.82 -7.20 3.54
C ASN A 71 29.60 -6.65 4.28
N ILE A 72 28.40 -6.73 3.68
CA ILE A 72 27.13 -6.31 4.31
C ILE A 72 26.89 -7.13 5.60
N LEU A 73 27.02 -8.45 5.56
CA LEU A 73 26.81 -9.33 6.72
C LEU A 73 27.79 -9.08 7.86
N ARG A 74 28.96 -8.50 7.58
CA ARG A 74 29.96 -8.07 8.58
C ARG A 74 29.75 -6.64 9.08
N GLY A 75 28.64 -6.01 8.74
CA GLY A 75 28.35 -4.63 9.11
C GLY A 75 29.01 -3.57 8.23
N GLY A 76 29.64 -4.00 7.12
CA GLY A 76 30.22 -3.09 6.14
C GLY A 76 29.15 -2.48 5.23
N ARG A 77 29.49 -1.36 4.60
CA ARG A 77 28.60 -0.67 3.66
C ARG A 77 28.89 -1.10 2.22
N GLY A 78 27.84 -1.52 1.49
CA GLY A 78 27.94 -1.86 0.08
C GLY A 78 26.67 -1.40 -0.66
N GLY A 79 26.75 -0.34 -1.48
CA GLY A 79 25.61 0.18 -2.21
C GLY A 79 24.75 1.16 -1.42
N THR A 80 23.43 1.05 -1.52
CA THR A 80 22.44 1.89 -0.83
C THR A 80 21.77 1.11 0.29
N VAL A 81 21.63 1.72 1.47
CA VAL A 81 20.88 1.21 2.61
C VAL A 81 19.56 1.96 2.71
N PHE A 82 18.46 1.25 2.68
CA PHE A 82 17.13 1.77 2.96
C PHE A 82 16.79 1.41 4.40
N HIS A 83 16.58 2.43 5.21
CA HIS A 83 16.31 2.25 6.64
C HIS A 83 14.83 1.96 6.89
N PRO A 84 14.49 1.19 7.94
CA PRO A 84 13.11 0.89 8.27
C PRO A 84 12.35 2.16 8.65
N HIS A 85 11.06 2.18 8.34
CA HIS A 85 10.18 3.26 8.77
C HIS A 85 10.21 3.39 10.30
N PRO A 86 10.29 4.61 10.88
CA PRO A 86 10.34 4.81 12.34
C PRO A 86 9.13 4.22 13.09
N GLN A 87 7.99 4.12 12.40
CA GLN A 87 6.76 3.50 12.90
C GLN A 87 6.29 2.44 11.90
N PRO A 88 6.91 1.24 11.90
CA PRO A 88 6.60 0.22 10.94
C PRO A 88 5.17 -0.29 11.13
N LEU A 89 4.48 -0.54 10.01
CA LEU A 89 3.21 -1.24 10.03
C LEU A 89 3.42 -2.66 10.58
N GLY A 90 2.54 -3.12 11.47
CA GLY A 90 2.58 -4.52 11.91
C GLY A 90 2.48 -5.46 10.68
N ASN A 91 3.13 -6.63 10.74
CA ASN A 91 3.28 -7.57 9.63
C ASN A 91 1.99 -7.80 8.82
N ARG A 92 0.83 -7.95 9.49
CA ARG A 92 -0.47 -8.14 8.83
C ARG A 92 -0.92 -6.91 8.06
N LYS A 93 -0.76 -5.71 8.63
CA LYS A 93 -1.14 -4.45 7.97
C LYS A 93 -0.23 -4.12 6.80
N SER A 94 1.07 -4.39 6.92
CA SER A 94 2.02 -4.23 5.84
C SER A 94 1.72 -5.18 4.66
N TRP A 95 1.36 -6.43 4.97
CA TRP A 95 0.95 -7.40 3.96
C TRP A 95 -0.33 -6.96 3.24
N LEU A 96 -1.34 -6.47 3.97
CA LEU A 96 -2.56 -5.90 3.40
C LEU A 96 -2.30 -4.68 2.52
N ALA A 97 -1.41 -3.79 2.96
CA ALA A 97 -1.11 -2.56 2.24
C ALA A 97 -0.37 -2.80 0.90
N HIS A 98 0.53 -3.77 0.88
CA HIS A 98 1.55 -3.85 -0.17
C HIS A 98 1.63 -5.17 -0.92
N ALA A 99 1.29 -6.30 -0.30
CA ALA A 99 1.46 -7.62 -0.90
C ALA A 99 0.22 -8.14 -1.62
N LEU A 100 -0.98 -7.71 -1.22
CA LEU A 100 -2.22 -8.12 -1.85
C LEU A 100 -2.62 -7.15 -2.97
N GLN A 101 -2.93 -7.71 -4.12
CA GLN A 101 -3.59 -6.98 -5.20
C GLN A 101 -5.09 -6.99 -4.97
N PRO A 102 -5.75 -5.82 -4.80
CA PRO A 102 -7.20 -5.76 -4.66
C PRO A 102 -7.90 -6.25 -5.93
N THR A 103 -8.94 -7.05 -5.75
CA THR A 103 -9.74 -7.64 -6.83
C THR A 103 -11.02 -6.84 -7.11
N GLY A 104 -11.30 -5.84 -6.28
CA GLY A 104 -12.44 -4.94 -6.43
C GLY A 104 -12.31 -3.68 -5.58
N SER A 105 -13.36 -2.87 -5.61
CA SER A 105 -13.43 -1.64 -4.81
C SER A 105 -14.82 -1.42 -4.22
N LEU A 106 -14.86 -0.79 -3.04
CA LEU A 106 -16.07 -0.35 -2.36
C LEU A 106 -16.01 1.17 -2.21
N ARG A 107 -17.02 1.88 -2.67
CA ARG A 107 -17.19 3.31 -2.42
C ARG A 107 -17.92 3.52 -1.10
N LEU A 108 -17.46 4.47 -0.32
CA LEU A 108 -17.94 4.73 1.03
C LEU A 108 -18.64 6.09 1.09
N ASP A 109 -19.66 6.17 1.95
CA ASP A 109 -20.23 7.46 2.30
C ASP A 109 -19.29 8.28 3.20
N PRO A 110 -19.52 9.62 3.35
CA PRO A 110 -18.68 10.48 4.20
C PRO A 110 -18.69 10.09 5.68
N GLY A 111 -19.77 9.48 6.18
CA GLY A 111 -19.90 9.02 7.55
C GLY A 111 -18.99 7.83 7.82
N ALA A 112 -19.01 6.83 6.92
CA ALA A 112 -18.14 5.68 6.97
C ALA A 112 -16.65 6.10 6.85
N CYS A 113 -16.31 6.98 5.91
CA CYS A 113 -14.95 7.51 5.80
C CYS A 113 -14.46 8.15 7.10
N ARG A 114 -15.28 9.02 7.72
CA ARG A 114 -14.92 9.62 9.03
C ARG A 114 -14.78 8.58 10.14
N ALA A 115 -15.66 7.57 10.17
CA ALA A 115 -15.59 6.52 11.19
C ALA A 115 -14.31 5.67 11.04
N LEU A 116 -13.93 5.31 9.82
CA LEU A 116 -12.70 4.59 9.54
C LEU A 116 -11.46 5.41 9.94
N LEU A 117 -11.36 6.63 9.40
CA LEU A 117 -10.15 7.45 9.53
C LEU A 117 -9.94 7.98 10.95
N ASN A 118 -11.01 8.41 11.64
CA ASN A 118 -10.89 9.10 12.92
C ASN A 118 -11.12 8.19 14.13
N LYS A 119 -11.89 7.10 13.98
CA LYS A 119 -12.26 6.21 15.09
C LYS A 119 -11.67 4.81 14.96
N GLY A 120 -11.01 4.48 13.86
CA GLY A 120 -10.52 3.13 13.59
C GLY A 120 -11.64 2.07 13.61
N ALA A 121 -12.84 2.44 13.15
CA ALA A 121 -13.99 1.57 13.13
C ALA A 121 -13.91 0.53 12.02
N SER A 122 -14.67 -0.57 12.14
CA SER A 122 -14.90 -1.51 11.05
C SER A 122 -15.87 -0.89 10.02
N LEU A 123 -15.74 -1.26 8.74
CA LEU A 123 -16.69 -0.87 7.72
C LEU A 123 -17.96 -1.73 7.84
N LEU A 124 -19.08 -1.05 7.98
CA LEU A 124 -20.41 -1.65 8.01
C LEU A 124 -21.08 -1.53 6.63
N LEU A 125 -22.05 -2.41 6.35
CA LEU A 125 -22.79 -2.42 5.09
C LEU A 125 -23.44 -1.07 4.80
N VAL A 126 -24.07 -0.44 5.79
CA VAL A 126 -24.72 0.87 5.67
C VAL A 126 -23.79 1.99 5.15
N GLY A 127 -22.47 1.85 5.33
CA GLY A 127 -21.50 2.82 4.86
C GLY A 127 -20.99 2.57 3.45
N VAL A 128 -21.46 1.53 2.75
CA VAL A 128 -21.08 1.19 1.39
C VAL A 128 -22.13 1.71 0.41
N THR A 129 -21.75 2.61 -0.50
CA THR A 129 -22.63 3.22 -1.50
C THR A 129 -22.55 2.54 -2.85
N GLU A 130 -21.39 1.97 -3.21
CA GLU A 130 -21.15 1.34 -4.50
C GLU A 130 -20.15 0.20 -4.38
N LEU A 131 -20.35 -0.84 -5.18
CA LEU A 131 -19.47 -2.00 -5.29
C LEU A 131 -19.00 -2.14 -6.74
N ASN A 132 -17.71 -2.38 -6.94
CA ASN A 132 -17.13 -2.62 -8.25
C ASN A 132 -16.14 -3.82 -8.20
N GLY A 133 -16.19 -4.67 -9.23
CA GLY A 133 -15.36 -5.88 -9.34
C GLY A 133 -16.03 -7.12 -8.78
N GLN A 134 -15.36 -8.28 -8.99
CA GLN A 134 -15.77 -9.58 -8.47
C GLN A 134 -14.73 -10.09 -7.49
N PHE A 135 -15.16 -10.47 -6.29
CA PHE A 135 -14.30 -10.97 -5.23
C PHE A 135 -15.04 -11.94 -4.32
N ASP A 136 -14.29 -12.86 -3.74
CA ASP A 136 -14.75 -13.76 -2.70
C ASP A 136 -14.52 -13.18 -1.30
N ALA A 137 -15.08 -13.82 -0.30
CA ALA A 137 -14.76 -13.50 1.10
C ALA A 137 -13.26 -13.67 1.36
N ASN A 138 -12.70 -12.80 2.20
CA ASN A 138 -11.27 -12.70 2.51
C ASN A 138 -10.36 -12.26 1.34
N GLN A 139 -10.91 -11.69 0.29
CA GLN A 139 -10.12 -11.02 -0.74
C GLN A 139 -9.98 -9.52 -0.45
N ALA A 140 -8.86 -8.97 -0.94
CA ALA A 140 -8.54 -7.56 -0.76
C ALA A 140 -9.37 -6.68 -1.69
N VAL A 141 -9.85 -5.56 -1.16
CA VAL A 141 -10.56 -4.52 -1.92
C VAL A 141 -10.04 -3.14 -1.54
N HIS A 142 -10.10 -2.22 -2.52
CA HIS A 142 -9.93 -0.80 -2.27
C HIS A 142 -11.16 -0.22 -1.57
N LEU A 143 -10.96 0.61 -0.57
CA LEU A 143 -12.00 1.41 0.06
C LEU A 143 -11.82 2.86 -0.40
N LEU A 144 -12.77 3.35 -1.18
CA LEU A 144 -12.69 4.64 -1.87
C LEU A 144 -13.67 5.63 -1.24
N ASN A 145 -13.28 6.89 -1.13
CA ASN A 145 -14.23 7.96 -0.79
C ASN A 145 -15.13 8.31 -1.99
N GLU A 146 -16.03 9.28 -1.81
CA GLU A 146 -16.94 9.73 -2.87
C GLU A 146 -16.22 10.26 -4.12
N GLU A 147 -15.02 10.81 -3.95
CA GLU A 147 -14.17 11.34 -5.03
C GLU A 147 -13.38 10.24 -5.76
N GLY A 148 -13.51 8.97 -5.33
CA GLY A 148 -12.77 7.84 -5.90
C GLY A 148 -11.33 7.70 -5.38
N LYS A 149 -10.94 8.46 -4.36
CA LYS A 149 -9.62 8.36 -3.74
C LYS A 149 -9.58 7.21 -2.75
N GLU A 150 -8.53 6.38 -2.80
CA GLU A 150 -8.33 5.30 -1.84
C GLU A 150 -8.04 5.85 -0.44
N VAL A 151 -8.89 5.52 0.53
CA VAL A 151 -8.75 5.90 1.94
C VAL A 151 -8.29 4.75 2.82
N ALA A 152 -8.55 3.52 2.38
CA ALA A 152 -8.13 2.31 3.06
C ALA A 152 -8.11 1.12 2.09
N ARG A 153 -7.50 0.02 2.55
CA ARG A 153 -7.53 -1.29 1.90
C ARG A 153 -7.83 -2.35 2.94
N GLY A 154 -8.63 -3.34 2.60
CA GLY A 154 -9.00 -4.36 3.57
C GLY A 154 -9.47 -5.67 2.96
N LEU A 155 -9.56 -6.72 3.80
CA LEU A 155 -10.15 -7.99 3.43
C LEU A 155 -11.65 -7.98 3.72
N THR A 156 -12.44 -8.37 2.73
CA THR A 156 -13.90 -8.47 2.88
C THR A 156 -14.28 -9.67 3.74
N THR A 157 -15.38 -9.56 4.45
CA THR A 157 -15.98 -10.70 5.21
C THR A 157 -16.93 -11.54 4.35
N MET A 158 -17.27 -11.06 3.14
CA MET A 158 -18.25 -11.68 2.25
C MET A 158 -17.90 -11.45 0.79
N SER A 159 -18.49 -12.26 -0.10
CA SER A 159 -18.31 -12.12 -1.54
C SER A 159 -19.05 -10.92 -2.12
N SER A 160 -18.63 -10.47 -3.31
CA SER A 160 -19.28 -9.40 -4.05
C SER A 160 -20.75 -9.69 -4.34
N GLU A 161 -21.11 -10.94 -4.65
CA GLU A 161 -22.49 -11.37 -4.89
C GLU A 161 -23.35 -11.19 -3.65
N LYS A 162 -22.87 -11.67 -2.49
CA LYS A 162 -23.61 -11.52 -1.22
C LYS A 162 -23.75 -10.05 -0.84
N LEU A 163 -22.69 -9.27 -1.03
CA LEU A 163 -22.70 -7.83 -0.73
C LEU A 163 -23.69 -7.08 -1.62
N SER A 164 -23.70 -7.36 -2.94
CA SER A 164 -24.63 -6.78 -3.88
C SER A 164 -26.10 -7.09 -3.52
N HIS A 165 -26.38 -8.33 -3.14
CA HIS A 165 -27.71 -8.73 -2.70
C HIS A 165 -28.17 -7.97 -1.44
N LEU A 166 -27.27 -7.82 -0.45
CA LEU A 166 -27.57 -7.08 0.78
C LEU A 166 -27.78 -5.58 0.52
N LEU A 167 -26.98 -4.94 -0.34
CA LEU A 167 -27.15 -3.54 -0.72
C LEU A 167 -28.49 -3.31 -1.40
N THR A 168 -28.95 -4.25 -2.24
CA THR A 168 -30.26 -4.15 -2.89
C THR A 168 -31.40 -4.29 -1.88
N GLN A 169 -31.25 -5.16 -0.86
CA GLN A 169 -32.25 -5.33 0.19
C GLN A 169 -32.34 -4.13 1.13
N GLU A 170 -31.21 -3.51 1.53
CA GLU A 170 -31.21 -2.29 2.35
C GLU A 170 -31.89 -1.12 1.63
N SER A 171 -31.72 -1.02 0.32
CA SER A 171 -32.41 0.00 -0.49
C SER A 171 -33.93 -0.19 -0.52
N SER A 172 -34.44 -1.40 -0.22
CA SER A 172 -35.85 -1.76 -0.28
C SER A 172 -36.56 -1.76 1.08
N ASN A 173 -35.82 -1.86 2.20
CA ASN A 173 -36.38 -2.01 3.54
C ASN A 173 -35.68 -1.10 4.56
N SER A 174 -36.35 -0.03 4.98
CA SER A 174 -35.88 0.94 5.98
C SER A 174 -35.88 0.41 7.45
N THR A 175 -36.00 -0.88 7.69
CA THR A 175 -36.15 -1.39 9.06
C THR A 175 -35.34 -2.68 9.26
N THR A 176 -34.03 -2.57 9.42
CA THR A 176 -33.23 -3.66 9.94
C THR A 176 -33.22 -3.60 11.47
N VAL A 177 -34.03 -4.44 12.10
CA VAL A 177 -33.95 -4.79 13.54
C VAL A 177 -32.75 -5.74 13.69
N GLY A 178 -31.56 -5.18 13.72
CA GLY A 178 -30.29 -5.91 13.88
C GLY A 178 -29.19 -5.03 13.29
N GLY A 179 -28.06 -4.86 14.00
CA GLY A 179 -26.98 -3.97 13.54
C GLY A 179 -26.50 -4.32 12.13
N SER A 180 -26.09 -3.29 11.36
CA SER A 180 -25.58 -3.46 10.01
C SER A 180 -24.39 -4.42 9.97
N PRO A 181 -24.34 -5.39 9.02
CA PRO A 181 -23.25 -6.37 8.94
C PRO A 181 -21.88 -5.69 8.71
N VAL A 182 -20.85 -6.29 9.31
CA VAL A 182 -19.47 -5.86 9.07
C VAL A 182 -19.01 -6.37 7.70
N VAL A 183 -18.61 -5.46 6.82
CA VAL A 183 -18.09 -5.75 5.47
C VAL A 183 -16.57 -5.90 5.50
N VAL A 184 -15.86 -5.02 6.23
CA VAL A 184 -14.41 -5.12 6.44
C VAL A 184 -14.13 -4.85 7.91
N HIS A 185 -13.48 -5.81 8.58
CA HIS A 185 -13.12 -5.65 9.99
C HIS A 185 -11.90 -4.73 10.14
N ARG A 186 -11.90 -3.88 11.17
CA ARG A 186 -10.79 -2.95 11.44
C ARG A 186 -9.41 -3.62 11.54
N ASP A 187 -9.34 -4.85 12.06
CA ASP A 187 -8.09 -5.60 12.20
C ASP A 187 -7.64 -6.23 10.87
N ALA A 188 -8.54 -6.28 9.88
CA ALA A 188 -8.29 -6.74 8.52
C ALA A 188 -8.26 -5.57 7.51
N MET A 189 -7.91 -4.36 7.98
CA MET A 189 -7.88 -3.14 7.19
C MET A 189 -6.62 -2.32 7.51
N VAL A 190 -6.10 -1.64 6.51
CA VAL A 190 -5.02 -0.64 6.62
C VAL A 190 -5.51 0.68 6.03
N LEU A 191 -5.29 1.77 6.74
CA LEU A 191 -5.61 3.11 6.24
C LEU A 191 -4.50 3.53 5.26
N MET A 192 -4.89 4.08 4.13
CA MET A 192 -3.99 4.72 3.19
C MET A 192 -3.92 6.20 3.56
N MET A 193 -2.76 6.65 4.04
CA MET A 193 -2.58 8.08 4.35
C MET A 193 -2.69 8.88 3.06
N PRO A 194 -3.46 9.97 3.03
CA PRO A 194 -3.37 10.90 1.92
C PRO A 194 -1.95 11.47 1.93
N THR A 195 -1.26 11.37 0.80
CA THR A 195 -0.06 12.17 0.56
C THR A 195 -0.47 13.62 0.75
N THR A 196 0.01 14.25 1.82
CA THR A 196 -0.27 15.65 2.12
C THR A 196 0.43 16.46 1.03
N GLN A 197 -0.33 16.92 0.04
CA GLN A 197 0.15 18.01 -0.80
C GLN A 197 0.34 19.20 0.13
N GLN A 198 1.58 19.52 0.43
CA GLN A 198 1.92 20.83 1.00
C GLN A 198 1.50 21.88 -0.01
N THR A 199 0.33 22.48 0.22
CA THR A 199 0.00 23.77 -0.37
C THR A 199 1.00 24.78 0.20
N SER A 200 2.03 25.07 -0.58
CA SER A 200 2.87 26.25 -0.39
C SER A 200 1.98 27.49 -0.47
N ASN A 201 1.93 28.21 0.63
CA ASN A 201 1.42 29.58 0.68
C ASN A 201 2.64 30.51 0.71
#